data_a08752395be048f9c4a7caa752666c9e
#
_entry.id   a08752395be048f9c4a7caa752666c9e
#
_cell.length_a   1.000
_cell.length_b   1.000
_cell.length_c   1.000
_cell.angle_alpha   90.00
_cell.angle_beta   90.00
_cell.angle_gamma   90.00
#
_symmetry.space_group_name_H-M   'P 1'
#
loop_
_entity.id
_entity.type
_entity.pdbx_description
1 polymer ?
#
loop_
_entity_poly.entity_id
_entity_poly.type
_entity_poly.pdbx_seq_one_letter_code
_entity_poly.pdbx_strand_id
1 'polypeptide(L)'
;VKLSHWARKHGISYLTAWRWFKAGKLPVPARQLPSGTILVEEPSPGGRTVLYARVSSTDQRADLERQVERLKAFAQAQGWQDFEVVAEIGSGLNGKRRKLLRVLKDPTVGRIVVEHRDRLARFGFEMVEAALYASGKRIVVVEEGEVKDDLVRDLLKVLTSACERPMKRSARDRVKRILESICG
;
A
#
# COMPACT_ATOMS: atom_id res chain seq x y z
N VAL A 1 3.08 -13.83 -14.26
CA VAL A 1 2.34 -12.75 -15.00
C VAL A 1 2.77 -12.72 -16.45
N LYS A 2 1.98 -12.13 -17.37
CA LYS A 2 2.40 -11.93 -18.76
C LYS A 2 3.53 -10.90 -18.84
N LEU A 3 4.49 -11.08 -19.76
CA LEU A 3 5.61 -10.16 -19.96
C LEU A 3 5.15 -8.72 -20.25
N SER A 4 4.04 -8.53 -20.95
CA SER A 4 3.47 -7.22 -21.23
C SER A 4 2.99 -6.51 -19.95
N HIS A 5 2.43 -7.26 -19.02
CA HIS A 5 2.00 -6.72 -17.72
C HIS A 5 3.20 -6.40 -16.84
N TRP A 6 4.17 -7.30 -16.80
CA TRP A 6 5.42 -7.10 -16.07
C TRP A 6 6.19 -5.87 -16.58
N ALA A 7 6.32 -5.70 -17.90
CA ALA A 7 6.98 -4.54 -18.50
C ALA A 7 6.32 -3.23 -18.11
N ARG A 8 4.97 -3.16 -18.18
CA ARG A 8 4.20 -1.98 -17.76
C ARG A 8 4.42 -1.64 -16.28
N LYS A 9 4.41 -2.66 -15.41
CA LYS A 9 4.65 -2.51 -13.97
C LYS A 9 6.03 -1.93 -13.67
N HIS A 10 7.04 -2.27 -14.49
CA HIS A 10 8.42 -1.80 -14.33
C HIS A 10 8.74 -0.55 -15.18
N GLY A 11 7.73 0.10 -15.77
CA GLY A 11 7.91 1.34 -16.53
C GLY A 11 8.72 1.19 -17.82
N ILE A 12 8.82 -0.03 -18.37
CA ILE A 12 9.54 -0.30 -19.61
C ILE A 12 8.59 -0.75 -20.73
N SER A 13 9.01 -0.51 -21.99
CA SER A 13 8.22 -0.96 -23.13
C SER A 13 8.21 -2.50 -23.24
N TYR A 14 7.11 -3.07 -23.76
CA TYR A 14 7.06 -4.51 -24.06
C TYR A 14 8.23 -4.97 -24.93
N LEU A 15 8.60 -4.17 -25.92
CA LEU A 15 9.70 -4.49 -26.84
C LEU A 15 11.04 -4.58 -26.11
N THR A 16 11.29 -3.71 -25.15
CA THR A 16 12.49 -3.76 -24.30
C THR A 16 12.52 -5.03 -23.47
N ALA A 17 11.42 -5.34 -22.79
CA ALA A 17 11.29 -6.56 -21.98
C ALA A 17 11.44 -7.83 -22.84
N TRP A 18 10.87 -7.84 -24.05
CA TRP A 18 11.01 -8.95 -24.99
C TRP A 18 12.46 -9.14 -25.47
N ARG A 19 13.17 -8.05 -25.77
CA ARG A 19 14.60 -8.12 -26.11
C ARG A 19 15.43 -8.68 -24.96
N TRP A 20 15.15 -8.27 -23.74
CA TRP A 20 15.83 -8.81 -22.56
C TRP A 20 15.54 -10.30 -22.35
N PHE A 21 14.30 -10.74 -22.56
CA PHE A 21 13.93 -12.15 -22.53
C PHE A 21 14.71 -12.95 -23.57
N LYS A 22 14.73 -12.51 -24.82
CA LYS A 22 15.45 -13.18 -25.91
C LYS A 22 16.96 -13.21 -25.70
N ALA A 23 17.53 -12.19 -25.07
CA ALA A 23 18.95 -12.09 -24.73
C ALA A 23 19.32 -12.84 -23.43
N GLY A 24 18.36 -13.45 -22.72
CA GLY A 24 18.59 -14.07 -21.41
C GLY A 24 18.96 -13.06 -20.30
N LYS A 25 18.67 -11.78 -20.50
CA LYS A 25 19.01 -10.67 -19.58
C LYS A 25 17.82 -10.20 -18.73
N LEU A 26 16.69 -10.92 -18.77
CA LEU A 26 15.55 -10.57 -17.92
C LEU A 26 15.93 -10.82 -16.45
N PRO A 27 15.72 -9.86 -15.53
CA PRO A 27 16.15 -10.00 -14.14
C PRO A 27 15.31 -11.00 -13.32
N VAL A 28 14.30 -11.60 -13.93
CA VAL A 28 13.38 -12.58 -13.33
C VAL A 28 13.23 -13.80 -14.24
N PRO A 29 13.00 -15.01 -13.70
CA PRO A 29 12.72 -16.18 -14.50
C PRO A 29 11.51 -15.97 -15.40
N ALA A 30 11.61 -16.40 -16.64
CA ALA A 30 10.50 -16.32 -17.58
C ALA A 30 10.52 -17.51 -18.52
N ARG A 31 9.33 -17.95 -18.95
CA ARG A 31 9.16 -19.04 -19.91
C ARG A 31 8.19 -18.66 -21.02
N GLN A 32 8.43 -19.14 -22.20
CA GLN A 32 7.53 -18.98 -23.33
C GLN A 32 6.59 -20.20 -23.42
N LEU A 33 5.29 -19.94 -23.48
CA LEU A 33 4.28 -20.96 -23.71
C LEU A 33 4.24 -21.35 -25.20
N PRO A 34 3.70 -22.53 -25.53
CA PRO A 34 3.49 -22.95 -26.94
C PRO A 34 2.64 -21.92 -27.73
N SER A 35 1.78 -21.17 -27.08
CA SER A 35 0.98 -20.08 -27.66
C SER A 35 1.79 -18.83 -28.02
N GLY A 36 3.12 -18.83 -27.78
CA GLY A 36 3.98 -17.67 -27.97
C GLY A 36 3.95 -16.67 -26.80
N THR A 37 3.03 -16.81 -25.86
CA THR A 37 2.92 -15.93 -24.69
C THR A 37 4.11 -16.16 -23.75
N ILE A 38 4.79 -15.09 -23.36
CA ILE A 38 5.87 -15.15 -22.37
C ILE A 38 5.28 -14.90 -20.99
N LEU A 39 5.45 -15.87 -20.09
CA LEU A 39 5.12 -15.77 -18.68
C LEU A 39 6.38 -15.47 -17.88
N VAL A 40 6.30 -14.44 -17.07
CA VAL A 40 7.33 -14.08 -16.10
C VAL A 40 6.94 -14.70 -14.76
N GLU A 41 7.86 -15.45 -14.19
CA GLU A 41 7.75 -16.00 -12.85
C GLU A 41 8.33 -14.96 -11.88
N GLU A 42 7.47 -14.04 -11.42
CA GLU A 42 7.86 -13.22 -10.27
C GLU A 42 8.03 -14.19 -9.10
N PRO A 43 9.18 -14.17 -8.40
CA PRO A 43 9.34 -15.00 -7.22
C PRO A 43 8.17 -14.69 -6.29
N SER A 44 7.37 -15.70 -6.01
CA SER A 44 6.39 -15.61 -4.94
C SER A 44 7.18 -15.29 -3.69
N PRO A 45 6.87 -14.24 -2.94
CA PRO A 45 7.54 -14.01 -1.68
C PRO A 45 7.36 -15.27 -0.85
N GLY A 46 8.45 -16.00 -0.62
CA GLY A 46 8.46 -17.03 0.39
C GLY A 46 8.18 -16.35 1.71
N GLY A 47 7.02 -16.66 2.34
CA GLY A 47 6.68 -16.03 3.61
C GLY A 47 5.18 -15.83 3.79
N ARG A 48 4.81 -15.47 4.99
CA ARG A 48 3.44 -15.30 5.46
C ARG A 48 2.77 -14.13 4.75
N THR A 49 1.49 -14.28 4.41
CA THR A 49 0.66 -13.21 3.86
C THR A 49 -0.02 -12.44 4.98
N VAL A 50 0.03 -11.12 4.93
CA VAL A 50 -0.67 -10.23 5.86
C VAL A 50 -1.67 -9.37 5.09
N LEU A 51 -2.92 -9.40 5.52
CA LEU A 51 -3.98 -8.51 5.05
C LEU A 51 -4.01 -7.30 5.97
N TYR A 52 -3.60 -6.15 5.47
CA TYR A 52 -3.53 -4.92 6.26
C TYR A 52 -4.67 -3.98 5.91
N ALA A 53 -5.51 -3.68 6.90
CA ALA A 53 -6.61 -2.74 6.81
C ALA A 53 -6.39 -1.55 7.74
N ARG A 54 -6.77 -0.35 7.30
CA ARG A 54 -6.61 0.88 8.07
C ARG A 54 -7.73 1.86 7.83
N VAL A 55 -8.16 2.50 8.90
CA VAL A 55 -9.00 3.72 8.87
C VAL A 55 -8.35 4.81 9.70
N SER A 56 -8.73 6.06 9.44
CA SER A 56 -8.11 7.22 10.08
C SER A 56 -8.66 7.50 11.48
N SER A 57 -9.87 7.05 11.79
CA SER A 57 -10.55 7.34 13.05
C SER A 57 -11.48 6.22 13.51
N THR A 58 -11.87 6.26 14.78
CA THR A 58 -12.71 5.23 15.43
C THR A 58 -14.15 5.20 14.94
N ASP A 59 -14.66 6.31 14.44
CA ASP A 59 -15.98 6.42 13.83
C ASP A 59 -16.10 5.65 12.51
N GLN A 60 -14.98 5.32 11.89
CA GLN A 60 -14.90 4.51 10.67
C GLN A 60 -14.74 3.00 10.92
N ARG A 61 -15.11 2.51 12.11
CA ARG A 61 -14.93 1.08 12.44
C ARG A 61 -15.70 0.15 11.51
N ALA A 62 -16.91 0.52 11.10
CA ALA A 62 -17.68 -0.25 10.13
C ALA A 62 -17.01 -0.33 8.74
N ASP A 63 -16.30 0.74 8.33
CA ASP A 63 -15.51 0.75 7.10
C ASP A 63 -14.29 -0.17 7.22
N LEU A 64 -13.66 -0.20 8.39
CA LEU A 64 -12.54 -1.09 8.67
C LEU A 64 -12.96 -2.56 8.57
N GLU A 65 -14.11 -2.91 9.10
CA GLU A 65 -14.66 -4.27 9.01
C GLU A 65 -14.97 -4.66 7.56
N ARG A 66 -15.62 -3.79 6.79
CA ARG A 66 -15.86 -4.01 5.36
C ARG A 66 -14.57 -4.17 4.55
N GLN A 67 -13.54 -3.39 4.87
CA GLN A 67 -12.21 -3.49 4.28
C GLN A 67 -11.58 -4.86 4.54
N VAL A 68 -11.64 -5.34 5.78
CA VAL A 68 -11.14 -6.67 6.17
C VAL A 68 -11.85 -7.78 5.39
N GLU A 69 -13.17 -7.72 5.28
CA GLU A 69 -13.93 -8.76 4.55
C GLU A 69 -13.59 -8.77 3.06
N ARG A 70 -13.43 -7.60 2.42
CA ARG A 70 -12.98 -7.51 1.02
C ARG A 70 -11.58 -8.10 0.82
N LEU A 71 -10.64 -7.79 1.72
CA LEU A 71 -9.29 -8.35 1.68
C LEU A 71 -9.27 -9.86 1.85
N LYS A 72 -10.09 -10.41 2.76
CA LYS A 72 -10.24 -11.86 2.93
C LYS A 72 -10.80 -12.54 1.68
N ALA A 73 -11.87 -11.98 1.11
CA ALA A 73 -12.47 -12.49 -0.12
C ALA A 73 -11.44 -12.48 -1.27
N PHE A 74 -10.68 -11.40 -1.41
CA PHE A 74 -9.62 -11.31 -2.40
C PHE A 74 -8.54 -12.38 -2.17
N ALA A 75 -8.04 -12.55 -0.96
CA ALA A 75 -7.02 -13.55 -0.63
C ALA A 75 -7.51 -14.97 -0.94
N GLN A 76 -8.76 -15.29 -0.59
CA GLN A 76 -9.38 -16.58 -0.89
C GLN A 76 -9.51 -16.81 -2.41
N ALA A 77 -9.91 -15.80 -3.17
CA ALA A 77 -9.98 -15.87 -4.64
C ALA A 77 -8.61 -16.09 -5.30
N GLN A 78 -7.53 -15.63 -4.64
CA GLN A 78 -6.15 -15.90 -5.07
C GLN A 78 -5.63 -17.28 -4.61
N GLY A 79 -6.42 -18.05 -3.86
CA GLY A 79 -6.00 -19.33 -3.31
C GLY A 79 -5.06 -19.23 -2.11
N TRP A 80 -4.94 -18.05 -1.48
CA TRP A 80 -4.14 -17.88 -0.27
C TRP A 80 -4.97 -18.25 0.95
N GLN A 81 -4.65 -19.38 1.55
CA GLN A 81 -5.39 -19.91 2.70
C GLN A 81 -4.76 -19.53 4.04
N ASP A 82 -3.44 -19.30 4.06
CA ASP A 82 -2.69 -18.92 5.24
C ASP A 82 -2.37 -17.42 5.21
N PHE A 83 -3.17 -16.64 5.93
CA PHE A 83 -2.98 -15.21 6.07
C PHE A 83 -3.32 -14.70 7.47
N GLU A 84 -2.62 -13.68 7.91
CA GLU A 84 -2.94 -12.92 9.13
C GLU A 84 -3.66 -11.62 8.76
N VAL A 85 -4.69 -11.26 9.53
CA VAL A 85 -5.38 -9.97 9.40
C VAL A 85 -4.82 -9.00 10.43
N VAL A 86 -4.36 -7.84 9.95
CA VAL A 86 -3.88 -6.74 10.79
C VAL A 86 -4.73 -5.51 10.52
N ALA A 87 -5.59 -5.17 11.44
CA ALA A 87 -6.46 -4.00 11.39
C ALA A 87 -5.95 -2.91 12.35
N GLU A 88 -5.84 -1.68 11.85
CA GLU A 88 -5.29 -0.56 12.62
C GLU A 88 -6.13 0.72 12.41
N ILE A 89 -6.33 1.46 13.50
CA ILE A 89 -6.92 2.79 13.46
C ILE A 89 -5.80 3.81 13.66
N GLY A 90 -5.55 4.64 12.66
CA GLY A 90 -4.47 5.62 12.69
C GLY A 90 -4.33 6.39 11.39
N SER A 91 -3.79 7.60 11.47
CA SER A 91 -3.58 8.45 10.29
C SER A 91 -2.58 7.86 9.30
N GLY A 92 -2.87 7.98 8.02
CA GLY A 92 -1.95 7.61 6.93
C GLY A 92 -0.71 8.49 6.83
N LEU A 93 -0.74 9.68 7.45
CA LEU A 93 0.35 10.65 7.46
C LEU A 93 1.25 10.55 8.70
N ASN A 94 0.78 9.90 9.76
CA ASN A 94 1.53 9.76 10.99
C ASN A 94 2.25 8.40 11.03
N GLY A 95 3.58 8.42 11.15
CA GLY A 95 4.41 7.23 11.24
C GLY A 95 4.23 6.36 12.49
N LYS A 96 3.36 6.77 13.44
CA LYS A 96 3.12 6.03 14.70
C LYS A 96 2.16 4.85 14.55
N ARG A 97 2.20 4.14 13.43
CA ARG A 97 1.40 2.93 13.17
C ARG A 97 2.14 1.69 13.68
N ARG A 98 1.94 1.37 14.95
CA ARG A 98 2.69 0.30 15.63
C ARG A 98 2.47 -1.07 15.00
N LYS A 99 1.22 -1.37 14.60
CA LYS A 99 0.89 -2.67 13.98
C LYS A 99 1.54 -2.80 12.61
N LEU A 100 1.45 -1.76 11.75
CA LEU A 100 2.14 -1.77 10.46
C LEU A 100 3.64 -1.89 10.63
N LEU A 101 4.26 -1.12 11.53
CA LEU A 101 5.71 -1.20 11.76
C LEU A 101 6.15 -2.60 12.21
N ARG A 102 5.34 -3.30 13.00
CA ARG A 102 5.60 -4.70 13.37
C ARG A 102 5.60 -5.59 12.12
N VAL A 103 4.59 -5.47 11.26
CA VAL A 103 4.48 -6.23 10.01
C VAL A 103 5.67 -5.96 9.07
N LEU A 104 6.06 -4.69 8.93
CA LEU A 104 7.18 -4.30 8.06
C LEU A 104 8.53 -4.86 8.56
N LYS A 105 8.71 -4.94 9.88
CA LYS A 105 9.94 -5.45 10.51
C LYS A 105 9.99 -6.97 10.59
N ASP A 106 8.87 -7.66 10.45
CA ASP A 106 8.79 -9.11 10.57
C ASP A 106 9.42 -9.79 9.34
N PRO A 107 10.53 -10.52 9.47
CA PRO A 107 11.20 -11.16 8.35
C PRO A 107 10.39 -12.34 7.78
N THR A 108 9.42 -12.87 8.52
CA THR A 108 8.58 -13.99 8.07
C THR A 108 7.45 -13.53 7.15
N VAL A 109 7.16 -12.23 7.11
CA VAL A 109 6.16 -11.65 6.22
C VAL A 109 6.76 -11.47 4.83
N GLY A 110 6.21 -12.15 3.85
CA GLY A 110 6.61 -12.04 2.45
C GLY A 110 5.64 -11.23 1.59
N ARG A 111 4.36 -11.16 2.00
CA ARG A 111 3.32 -10.46 1.23
C ARG A 111 2.45 -9.62 2.14
N ILE A 112 2.21 -8.36 1.74
CA ILE A 112 1.30 -7.44 2.41
C ILE A 112 0.23 -7.05 1.39
N VAL A 113 -1.04 -7.29 1.74
CA VAL A 113 -2.19 -6.99 0.88
C VAL A 113 -2.94 -5.81 1.49
N VAL A 114 -3.19 -4.80 0.68
CA VAL A 114 -3.95 -3.60 1.06
C VAL A 114 -5.06 -3.33 0.05
N GLU A 115 -6.15 -2.73 0.49
CA GLU A 115 -7.24 -2.37 -0.41
C GLU A 115 -6.80 -1.27 -1.39
N HIS A 116 -6.25 -0.18 -0.88
CA HIS A 116 -5.72 0.96 -1.64
C HIS A 116 -4.31 1.31 -1.19
N ARG A 117 -3.53 1.96 -2.06
CA ARG A 117 -2.15 2.41 -1.77
C ARG A 117 -2.05 3.27 -0.51
N ASP A 118 -3.03 4.16 -0.31
CA ASP A 118 -3.09 5.08 0.82
C ASP A 118 -3.31 4.39 2.17
N ARG A 119 -3.77 3.14 2.17
CA ARG A 119 -3.85 2.35 3.42
C ARG A 119 -2.46 2.03 3.95
N LEU A 120 -1.49 1.81 3.07
CA LEU A 120 -0.10 1.58 3.46
C LEU A 120 0.65 2.90 3.68
N ALA A 121 0.68 3.76 2.69
CA ALA A 121 1.35 5.06 2.75
C ALA A 121 0.59 6.08 1.88
N ARG A 122 0.17 7.18 2.49
CA ARG A 122 -0.53 8.26 1.79
C ARG A 122 0.41 8.98 0.81
N PHE A 123 1.65 9.19 1.24
CA PHE A 123 2.70 9.79 0.43
C PHE A 123 3.91 8.86 0.38
N GLY A 124 4.62 8.87 -0.74
CA GLY A 124 5.82 8.08 -0.92
C GLY A 124 5.58 6.57 -0.97
N PHE A 125 4.41 6.12 -1.44
CA PHE A 125 4.08 4.70 -1.57
C PHE A 125 5.13 3.97 -2.39
N GLU A 126 5.59 4.55 -3.51
CA GLU A 126 6.59 3.97 -4.39
C GLU A 126 7.94 3.74 -3.69
N MET A 127 8.33 4.66 -2.78
CA MET A 127 9.54 4.49 -1.98
C MET A 127 9.41 3.34 -0.99
N VAL A 128 8.25 3.22 -0.34
CA VAL A 128 7.96 2.12 0.58
C VAL A 128 7.92 0.79 -0.17
N GLU A 129 7.25 0.75 -1.33
CA GLU A 129 7.18 -0.43 -2.18
C GLU A 129 8.56 -0.88 -2.62
N ALA A 130 9.41 0.03 -3.09
CA ALA A 130 10.78 -0.27 -3.51
C ALA A 130 11.64 -0.81 -2.36
N ALA A 131 11.55 -0.21 -1.16
CA ALA A 131 12.27 -0.66 0.03
C ALA A 131 11.82 -2.06 0.49
N LEU A 132 10.51 -2.32 0.45
CA LEU A 132 9.96 -3.63 0.79
C LEU A 132 10.34 -4.69 -0.23
N TYR A 133 10.31 -4.33 -1.51
CA TYR A 133 10.78 -5.20 -2.59
C TYR A 133 12.24 -5.59 -2.39
N ALA A 134 13.11 -4.65 -2.07
CA ALA A 134 14.53 -4.91 -1.79
C ALA A 134 14.74 -5.82 -0.58
N SER A 135 13.81 -5.82 0.39
CA SER A 135 13.83 -6.75 1.55
C SER A 135 13.09 -8.07 1.31
N GLY A 136 12.73 -8.37 0.06
CA GLY A 136 12.05 -9.62 -0.30
C GLY A 136 10.54 -9.63 -0.02
N LYS A 137 9.94 -8.50 0.34
CA LYS A 137 8.50 -8.37 0.59
C LYS A 137 7.78 -7.84 -0.64
N ARG A 138 6.53 -8.25 -0.80
CA ARG A 138 5.64 -7.79 -1.88
C ARG A 138 4.44 -7.09 -1.33
N ILE A 139 4.04 -5.99 -1.98
CA ILE A 139 2.76 -5.33 -1.73
C ILE A 139 1.80 -5.70 -2.85
N VAL A 140 0.59 -6.05 -2.48
CA VAL A 140 -0.53 -6.28 -3.40
C VAL A 140 -1.62 -5.27 -3.07
N VAL A 141 -1.95 -4.44 -4.04
CA VAL A 141 -3.04 -3.46 -3.97
C VAL A 141 -4.25 -4.05 -4.69
N VAL A 142 -5.39 -4.12 -4.01
CA VAL A 142 -6.61 -4.75 -4.54
C VAL A 142 -7.33 -3.82 -5.51
N GLU A 143 -7.45 -2.54 -5.14
CA GLU A 143 -8.11 -1.52 -5.95
C GLU A 143 -7.17 -0.35 -6.24
N GLU A 144 -7.07 0.03 -7.51
CA GLU A 144 -6.34 1.21 -7.92
C GLU A 144 -7.25 2.44 -7.78
N GLY A 145 -7.10 3.19 -6.69
CA GLY A 145 -7.86 4.41 -6.43
C GLY A 145 -7.41 5.09 -5.15
N GLU A 146 -7.72 6.38 -5.01
CA GLU A 146 -7.51 7.13 -3.79
C GLU A 146 -8.85 7.41 -3.10
N VAL A 147 -8.89 7.22 -1.80
CA VAL A 147 -10.06 7.60 -0.98
C VAL A 147 -9.90 9.07 -0.57
N LYS A 148 -10.50 9.97 -1.34
CA LYS A 148 -10.36 11.44 -1.16
C LYS A 148 -10.80 11.93 0.22
N ASP A 149 -11.88 11.39 0.76
CA ASP A 149 -12.41 11.81 2.06
C ASP A 149 -11.45 11.54 3.22
N ASP A 150 -10.69 10.45 3.15
CA ASP A 150 -9.68 10.12 4.14
C ASP A 150 -8.47 11.06 4.08
N LEU A 151 -8.13 11.59 2.90
CA LEU A 151 -7.04 12.55 2.75
C LEU A 151 -7.31 13.83 3.55
N VAL A 152 -8.49 14.39 3.41
CA VAL A 152 -8.89 15.62 4.14
C VAL A 152 -8.83 15.37 5.64
N ARG A 153 -9.36 14.26 6.13
CA ARG A 153 -9.30 13.88 7.56
C ARG A 153 -7.88 13.72 8.08
N ASP A 154 -7.02 13.07 7.31
CA ASP A 154 -5.62 12.86 7.67
C ASP A 154 -4.86 14.20 7.73
N LEU A 155 -5.07 15.09 6.76
CA LEU A 155 -4.50 16.44 6.75
C LEU A 155 -4.95 17.27 7.95
N LEU A 156 -6.24 17.27 8.27
CA LEU A 156 -6.79 17.96 9.44
C LEU A 156 -6.14 17.46 10.72
N LYS A 157 -5.95 16.14 10.89
CA LYS A 157 -5.28 15.57 12.07
C LYS A 157 -3.82 16.01 12.19
N VAL A 158 -3.07 16.05 11.08
CA VAL A 158 -1.68 16.50 11.08
C VAL A 158 -1.59 17.98 11.43
N LEU A 159 -2.44 18.82 10.83
CA LEU A 159 -2.48 20.25 11.11
C LEU A 159 -2.86 20.50 12.58
N THR A 160 -3.87 19.80 13.11
CA THR A 160 -4.27 19.89 14.52
C THR A 160 -3.13 19.47 15.45
N SER A 161 -2.48 18.35 15.18
CA SER A 161 -1.34 17.85 15.96
C SER A 161 -0.12 18.77 15.90
N ALA A 162 0.13 19.41 14.76
CA ALA A 162 1.18 20.41 14.61
C ALA A 162 0.88 21.69 15.38
N CYS A 163 -0.40 22.07 15.48
CA CYS A 163 -0.87 23.23 16.25
C CYS A 163 -0.90 22.98 17.77
N GLU A 164 -0.94 21.74 18.22
CA GLU A 164 -0.90 21.36 19.65
C GLU A 164 0.51 21.42 20.28
N ARG A 165 1.58 21.53 19.48
CA ARG A 165 2.88 21.92 20.02
C ARG A 165 2.75 23.36 20.54
N PRO A 166 3.49 23.75 21.61
CA PRO A 166 3.26 25.02 22.29
C PRO A 166 3.58 26.22 21.39
N MET A 167 2.70 26.47 20.46
CA MET A 167 2.64 27.75 19.74
C MET A 167 2.00 28.78 20.66
N LYS A 168 2.54 29.99 20.66
CA LYS A 168 1.95 31.10 21.37
C LYS A 168 0.45 31.19 21.04
N ARG A 169 -0.38 31.37 22.03
CA ARG A 169 -1.86 31.36 21.95
C ARG A 169 -2.45 32.10 20.73
N SER A 170 -1.83 33.22 20.35
CA SER A 170 -2.23 34.05 19.20
C SER A 170 -2.04 33.37 17.80
N ALA A 171 -1.08 32.45 17.66
CA ALA A 171 -0.86 31.76 16.40
C ALA A 171 -1.85 30.60 16.23
N ARG A 172 -2.22 29.93 17.33
CA ARG A 172 -3.26 28.89 17.36
C ARG A 172 -4.62 29.42 16.93
N ASP A 173 -5.02 30.61 17.45
CA ASP A 173 -6.29 31.24 17.12
C ASP A 173 -6.35 31.77 15.68
N ARG A 174 -5.18 32.09 15.09
CA ARG A 174 -5.07 32.52 13.71
C ARG A 174 -5.24 31.33 12.75
N VAL A 175 -4.61 30.21 13.03
CA VAL A 175 -4.74 28.97 12.25
C VAL A 175 -6.17 28.44 12.31
N LYS A 176 -6.81 28.47 13.49
CA LYS A 176 -8.21 28.06 13.66
C LYS A 176 -9.15 28.89 12.78
N ARG A 177 -9.00 30.22 12.76
CA ARG A 177 -9.79 31.12 11.91
C ARG A 177 -9.59 30.86 10.42
N ILE A 178 -8.38 30.57 9.98
CA ILE A 178 -8.09 30.24 8.58
C ILE A 178 -8.78 28.92 8.20
N LEU A 179 -8.71 27.89 9.05
CA LEU A 179 -9.38 26.61 8.81
C LEU A 179 -10.91 26.77 8.74
N GLU A 180 -11.50 27.56 9.64
CA GLU A 180 -12.94 27.86 9.64
C GLU A 180 -13.37 28.61 8.37
N SER A 181 -12.51 29.47 7.80
CA SER A 181 -12.80 30.19 6.55
C SER A 181 -12.66 29.36 5.28
N ILE A 182 -11.99 28.22 5.35
CA ILE A 182 -11.78 27.30 4.20
C ILE A 182 -12.87 26.22 4.16
N CYS A 183 -13.45 25.89 5.31
CA CYS A 183 -14.46 24.83 5.46
C CYS A 183 -15.91 25.37 5.53
N GLY A 184 -16.13 26.70 5.38
CA GLY A 184 -17.44 27.34 5.38
C GLY A 184 -18.02 27.56 3.97
#